data_301072c3a97cce7a3cbed8e81a198f87
#
_entry.id   301072c3a97cce7a3cbed8e81a198f87
#
_cell.length_a   1.000
_cell.length_b   1.000
_cell.length_c   1.000
_cell.angle_alpha   90.00
_cell.angle_beta   90.00
_cell.angle_gamma   90.00
#
_symmetry.space_group_name_H-M   'P 1'
#
loop_
_entity.id
_entity.type
_entity.pdbx_description
1 polymer ?
#
loop_
_entity_poly.entity_id
_entity_poly.type
_entity_poly.pdbx_seq_one_letter_code
_entity_poly.pdbx_strand_id
1 'polypeptide(L)'
;MVVSFVNAGLMTLRQSIGVIMGANIGTTVTAWIISAVGFKVNISAFAIPLLAIGLPLIFSGKSKRKSIGEFVFGFSFLFMGLTFLQDAATAMNIGDMVAGMLAHVPSDSFFTIILFVIVGALVTMLVQASAATMAITLMLFGMNIPGFGFEQAAALAMGQNIGTTITAFIASLTANTQARRAALAHMFFNVFGVVVVLLVFYPACDFISWMVTDVMGGADNPLYKLSAFHTAFNIANTLLLIWFVPQIEQFVCKV
;
A
#
# COMPACT_ATOMS: atom_id res chain seq x y z
N MET A 1 13.11 6.99 6.05
CA MET A 1 13.04 8.22 6.89
C MET A 1 13.00 7.89 8.39
N VAL A 2 12.00 7.15 8.94
CA VAL A 2 11.93 6.86 10.39
C VAL A 2 13.20 6.19 10.90
N VAL A 3 13.67 5.13 10.22
CA VAL A 3 14.94 4.44 10.55
C VAL A 3 16.12 5.42 10.53
N SER A 4 16.15 6.36 9.57
CA SER A 4 17.22 7.36 9.49
C SER A 4 17.16 8.36 10.65
N PHE A 5 15.97 8.75 11.11
CA PHE A 5 15.82 9.63 12.28
C PHE A 5 16.24 8.93 13.58
N VAL A 6 15.93 7.65 13.72
CA VAL A 6 16.41 6.86 14.85
C VAL A 6 17.93 6.72 14.80
N ASN A 7 18.50 6.47 13.61
CA ASN A 7 19.95 6.38 13.42
C ASN A 7 20.67 7.68 13.76
N ALA A 8 20.07 8.82 13.44
CA ALA A 8 20.60 10.15 13.76
C ALA A 8 20.36 10.58 15.23
N GLY A 9 19.69 9.75 16.05
CA GLY A 9 19.36 10.09 17.44
C GLY A 9 18.27 11.14 17.59
N LEU A 10 17.56 11.48 16.51
CA LEU A 10 16.47 12.48 16.52
C LEU A 10 15.14 11.90 17.01
N MET A 11 15.04 10.57 17.11
CA MET A 11 13.83 9.87 17.52
C MET A 11 14.18 8.64 18.35
N THR A 12 13.46 8.42 19.45
CA THR A 12 13.62 7.20 20.24
C THR A 12 12.99 6.00 19.54
N LEU A 13 13.40 4.78 19.93
CA LEU A 13 12.82 3.54 19.39
C LEU A 13 11.30 3.50 19.64
N ARG A 14 10.84 3.84 20.83
CA ARG A 14 9.41 3.87 21.19
C ARG A 14 8.61 4.84 20.33
N GLN A 15 9.13 6.05 20.13
CA GLN A 15 8.50 7.03 19.24
C GLN A 15 8.44 6.53 17.79
N SER A 16 9.51 5.87 17.31
CA SER A 16 9.55 5.33 15.95
C SER A 16 8.50 4.25 15.72
N ILE A 17 8.23 3.39 16.70
CA ILE A 17 7.16 2.37 16.60
C ILE A 17 5.81 3.05 16.38
N GLY A 18 5.47 4.08 17.16
CA GLY A 18 4.21 4.81 16.98
C GLY A 18 4.10 5.52 15.63
N VAL A 19 5.19 6.14 15.16
CA VAL A 19 5.23 6.79 13.83
C VAL A 19 5.09 5.75 12.71
N ILE A 20 5.70 4.59 12.82
CA ILE A 20 5.57 3.49 11.87
C ILE A 20 4.11 3.01 11.78
N MET A 21 3.44 2.82 12.93
CA MET A 21 2.02 2.46 12.97
C MET A 21 1.15 3.50 12.25
N GLY A 22 1.36 4.78 12.53
CA GLY A 22 0.66 5.87 11.86
C GLY A 22 0.95 5.96 10.36
N ALA A 23 2.19 5.72 9.94
CA ALA A 23 2.59 5.70 8.53
C ALA A 23 1.89 4.58 7.75
N ASN A 24 1.71 3.40 8.34
CA ASN A 24 0.96 2.30 7.72
C ASN A 24 -0.51 2.69 7.46
N ILE A 25 -1.16 3.40 8.40
CA ILE A 25 -2.51 3.94 8.16
C ILE A 25 -2.45 5.01 7.06
N GLY A 26 -1.49 5.94 7.11
CA GLY A 26 -1.36 7.02 6.13
C GLY A 26 -1.17 6.51 4.68
N THR A 27 -0.47 5.40 4.49
CA THR A 27 -0.27 4.78 3.17
C THR A 27 -1.61 4.40 2.50
N THR A 28 -2.65 4.10 3.26
CA THR A 28 -3.95 3.70 2.72
C THR A 28 -4.68 4.81 1.97
N VAL A 29 -4.37 6.08 2.27
CA VAL A 29 -4.94 7.24 1.56
C VAL A 29 -4.65 7.19 0.06
N THR A 30 -3.47 6.69 -0.33
CA THR A 30 -3.11 6.53 -1.76
C THR A 30 -4.09 5.60 -2.48
N ALA A 31 -4.48 4.49 -1.86
CA ALA A 31 -5.46 3.56 -2.43
C ALA A 31 -6.81 4.24 -2.68
N TRP A 32 -7.27 5.08 -1.74
CA TRP A 32 -8.52 5.85 -1.89
C TRP A 32 -8.43 6.88 -3.01
N ILE A 33 -7.33 7.61 -3.13
CA ILE A 33 -7.12 8.58 -4.22
C ILE A 33 -7.18 7.85 -5.56
N ILE A 34 -6.48 6.73 -5.70
CA ILE A 34 -6.46 5.96 -6.94
C ILE A 34 -7.84 5.37 -7.26
N SER A 35 -8.53 4.79 -6.28
CA SER A 35 -9.84 4.16 -6.50
C SER A 35 -10.95 5.17 -6.78
N ALA A 36 -10.88 6.36 -6.18
CA ALA A 36 -11.89 7.41 -6.39
C ALA A 36 -11.74 8.10 -7.74
N VAL A 37 -10.52 8.38 -8.15
CA VAL A 37 -10.23 9.29 -9.27
C VAL A 37 -9.36 8.63 -10.35
N GLY A 38 -8.47 7.70 -9.97
CA GLY A 38 -7.36 7.24 -10.81
C GLY A 38 -7.75 6.52 -12.09
N PHE A 39 -8.89 5.83 -12.13
CA PHE A 39 -9.31 5.01 -13.27
C PHE A 39 -10.64 5.43 -13.89
N LYS A 40 -11.38 6.34 -13.25
CA LYS A 40 -12.72 6.76 -13.71
C LYS A 40 -12.75 8.01 -14.58
N VAL A 41 -11.74 8.85 -14.44
CA VAL A 41 -11.65 10.12 -15.17
C VAL A 41 -10.43 10.03 -16.09
N ASN A 42 -10.56 10.51 -17.31
CA ASN A 42 -9.40 10.68 -18.20
C ASN A 42 -8.52 11.82 -17.68
N ILE A 43 -7.90 11.58 -16.50
CA ILE A 43 -7.10 12.57 -15.78
C ILE A 43 -5.81 12.87 -16.54
N SER A 44 -5.36 11.97 -17.40
CA SER A 44 -4.24 12.26 -18.30
C SER A 44 -4.48 13.51 -19.13
N ALA A 45 -5.73 13.79 -19.51
CA ALA A 45 -6.09 15.02 -20.22
C ALA A 45 -5.87 16.28 -19.34
N PHE A 46 -5.95 16.15 -18.02
CA PHE A 46 -5.72 17.23 -17.07
C PHE A 46 -4.29 17.27 -16.51
N ALA A 47 -3.54 16.16 -16.61
CA ALA A 47 -2.18 16.08 -16.08
C ALA A 47 -1.25 17.10 -16.73
N ILE A 48 -1.30 17.25 -18.05
CA ILE A 48 -0.48 18.21 -18.80
C ILE A 48 -0.84 19.66 -18.44
N PRO A 49 -2.12 20.09 -18.44
CA PRO A 49 -2.50 21.43 -17.95
C PRO A 49 -2.08 21.68 -16.49
N LEU A 50 -2.20 20.70 -15.62
CA LEU A 50 -1.77 20.84 -14.23
C LEU A 50 -0.26 20.99 -14.11
N LEU A 51 0.53 20.27 -14.92
CA LEU A 51 1.98 20.48 -15.00
C LEU A 51 2.32 21.90 -15.45
N ALA A 52 1.60 22.42 -16.45
CA ALA A 52 1.79 23.79 -16.95
C ALA A 52 1.49 24.86 -15.86
N ILE A 53 0.56 24.58 -14.96
CA ILE A 53 0.26 25.45 -13.81
C ILE A 53 1.28 25.24 -12.68
N GLY A 54 1.65 24.00 -12.38
CA GLY A 54 2.56 23.65 -11.30
C GLY A 54 3.97 24.19 -11.53
N LEU A 55 4.45 24.14 -12.77
CA LEU A 55 5.82 24.53 -13.10
C LEU A 55 6.14 26.01 -12.74
N PRO A 56 5.35 27.01 -13.13
CA PRO A 56 5.60 28.40 -12.72
C PRO A 56 5.51 28.61 -11.21
N LEU A 57 4.68 27.84 -10.50
CA LEU A 57 4.56 27.92 -9.05
C LEU A 57 5.81 27.41 -8.33
N ILE A 58 6.47 26.38 -8.87
CA ILE A 58 7.73 25.84 -8.32
C ILE A 58 8.83 26.91 -8.37
N PHE A 59 8.90 27.68 -9.45
CA PHE A 59 9.89 28.76 -9.60
C PHE A 59 9.52 30.05 -8.87
N SER A 60 8.41 30.06 -8.14
CA SER A 60 8.00 31.24 -7.36
C SER A 60 8.96 31.47 -6.19
N GLY A 61 9.39 32.70 -5.97
CA GLY A 61 10.20 33.09 -4.82
C GLY A 61 9.48 32.98 -3.46
N LYS A 62 8.17 32.67 -3.43
CA LYS A 62 7.38 32.52 -2.20
C LYS A 62 7.28 31.04 -1.82
N SER A 63 7.77 30.66 -0.64
CA SER A 63 7.78 29.29 -0.13
C SER A 63 6.42 28.57 -0.26
N LYS A 64 5.32 29.22 0.14
CA LYS A 64 3.97 28.65 0.05
C LYS A 64 3.56 28.31 -1.39
N ARG A 65 3.87 29.19 -2.36
CA ARG A 65 3.55 28.95 -3.78
C ARG A 65 4.39 27.83 -4.35
N LYS A 66 5.66 27.77 -3.98
CA LYS A 66 6.56 26.67 -4.35
C LYS A 66 6.03 25.33 -3.86
N SER A 67 5.63 25.21 -2.58
CA SER A 67 5.07 23.98 -2.04
C SER A 67 3.76 23.56 -2.73
N ILE A 68 2.89 24.52 -3.08
CA ILE A 68 1.68 24.24 -3.87
C ILE A 68 2.06 23.74 -5.27
N GLY A 69 3.05 24.38 -5.91
CA GLY A 69 3.56 23.95 -7.21
C GLY A 69 4.11 22.53 -7.19
N GLU A 70 4.92 22.19 -6.18
CA GLU A 70 5.47 20.84 -5.96
C GLU A 70 4.36 19.80 -5.76
N PHE A 71 3.32 20.13 -4.99
CA PHE A 71 2.16 19.28 -4.80
C PHE A 71 1.41 19.02 -6.11
N VAL A 72 1.05 20.08 -6.85
CA VAL A 72 0.35 19.99 -8.13
C VAL A 72 1.17 19.19 -9.14
N PHE A 73 2.46 19.42 -9.18
CA PHE A 73 3.39 18.72 -10.07
C PHE A 73 3.47 17.22 -9.74
N GLY A 74 3.66 16.87 -8.46
CA GLY A 74 3.68 15.47 -8.00
C GLY A 74 2.35 14.75 -8.24
N PHE A 75 1.22 15.43 -8.03
CA PHE A 75 -0.11 14.93 -8.30
C PHE A 75 -0.30 14.63 -9.80
N SER A 76 0.14 15.54 -10.68
CA SER A 76 0.07 15.36 -12.13
C SER A 76 0.91 14.15 -12.59
N PHE A 77 2.13 14.00 -12.06
CA PHE A 77 2.98 12.84 -12.38
C PHE A 77 2.40 11.52 -11.89
N LEU A 78 1.74 11.51 -10.73
CA LEU A 78 1.07 10.32 -10.24
C LEU A 78 0.02 9.82 -11.24
N PHE A 79 -0.84 10.70 -11.71
CA PHE A 79 -1.89 10.31 -12.67
C PHE A 79 -1.37 10.00 -14.06
N MET A 80 -0.35 10.73 -14.51
CA MET A 80 0.32 10.40 -15.77
C MET A 80 0.98 9.02 -15.70
N GLY A 81 1.62 8.69 -14.57
CA GLY A 81 2.19 7.36 -14.33
C GLY A 81 1.13 6.26 -14.32
N LEU A 82 -0.06 6.50 -13.72
CA LEU A 82 -1.18 5.56 -13.75
C LEU A 82 -1.67 5.30 -15.18
N THR A 83 -1.75 6.33 -16.00
CA THR A 83 -2.14 6.18 -17.42
C THR A 83 -1.12 5.35 -18.18
N PHE A 84 0.17 5.67 -18.06
CA PHE A 84 1.23 4.87 -18.70
C PHE A 84 1.23 3.42 -18.24
N LEU A 85 0.92 3.17 -16.96
CA LEU A 85 0.78 1.82 -16.43
C LEU A 85 -0.38 1.07 -17.11
N GLN A 86 -1.54 1.72 -17.27
CA GLN A 86 -2.70 1.13 -17.96
C GLN A 86 -2.41 0.85 -19.43
N ASP A 87 -1.82 1.82 -20.13
CA ASP A 87 -1.46 1.68 -21.55
C ASP A 87 -0.47 0.54 -21.76
N ALA A 88 0.55 0.44 -20.91
CA ALA A 88 1.52 -0.63 -20.92
C ALA A 88 0.86 -2.00 -20.65
N ALA A 89 -0.01 -2.09 -19.64
CA ALA A 89 -0.72 -3.31 -19.30
C ALA A 89 -1.61 -3.80 -20.45
N THR A 90 -2.28 -2.86 -21.12
CA THR A 90 -3.11 -3.17 -22.30
C THR A 90 -2.24 -3.61 -23.49
N ALA A 91 -1.17 -2.88 -23.80
CA ALA A 91 -0.26 -3.20 -24.89
C ALA A 91 0.43 -4.57 -24.72
N MET A 92 0.71 -4.97 -23.48
CA MET A 92 1.34 -6.25 -23.14
C MET A 92 0.33 -7.39 -22.92
N ASN A 93 -0.98 -7.15 -23.05
CA ASN A 93 -2.04 -8.10 -22.75
C ASN A 93 -1.90 -8.75 -21.35
N ILE A 94 -1.56 -7.94 -20.34
CA ILE A 94 -1.30 -8.42 -18.98
C ILE A 94 -2.51 -9.18 -18.41
N GLY A 95 -3.74 -8.75 -18.75
CA GLY A 95 -4.96 -9.44 -18.32
C GLY A 95 -4.99 -10.90 -18.77
N ASP A 96 -4.74 -11.17 -20.03
CA ASP A 96 -4.76 -12.53 -20.59
C ASP A 96 -3.59 -13.37 -20.06
N MET A 97 -2.42 -12.75 -19.89
CA MET A 97 -1.26 -13.41 -19.28
C MET A 97 -1.55 -13.85 -17.85
N VAL A 98 -2.09 -12.97 -17.03
CA VAL A 98 -2.46 -13.26 -15.63
C VAL A 98 -3.57 -14.30 -15.58
N ALA A 99 -4.61 -14.19 -16.41
CA ALA A 99 -5.68 -15.18 -16.52
C ALA A 99 -5.13 -16.58 -16.86
N GLY A 100 -4.21 -16.66 -17.84
CA GLY A 100 -3.55 -17.92 -18.19
C GLY A 100 -2.74 -18.54 -17.06
N MET A 101 -2.04 -17.71 -16.28
CA MET A 101 -1.32 -18.19 -15.08
C MET A 101 -2.29 -18.69 -13.99
N LEU A 102 -3.41 -18.01 -13.80
CA LEU A 102 -4.40 -18.32 -12.77
C LEU A 102 -5.30 -19.51 -13.16
N ALA A 103 -5.43 -19.85 -14.43
CA ALA A 103 -6.24 -20.98 -14.88
C ALA A 103 -5.86 -22.32 -14.24
N HIS A 104 -4.63 -22.43 -13.73
CA HIS A 104 -4.10 -23.64 -13.08
C HIS A 104 -4.05 -23.53 -11.55
N VAL A 105 -4.51 -22.39 -10.99
CA VAL A 105 -4.48 -22.13 -9.54
C VAL A 105 -5.91 -22.15 -9.01
N PRO A 106 -6.25 -23.01 -8.05
CA PRO A 106 -7.60 -23.05 -7.46
C PRO A 106 -7.92 -21.70 -6.80
N SER A 107 -8.93 -20.97 -7.31
CA SER A 107 -9.30 -19.64 -6.79
C SER A 107 -9.76 -19.67 -5.33
N ASP A 108 -10.41 -20.77 -4.93
CA ASP A 108 -11.11 -20.87 -3.63
C ASP A 108 -10.23 -21.52 -2.53
N SER A 109 -8.94 -21.75 -2.83
CA SER A 109 -8.04 -22.37 -1.87
C SER A 109 -7.37 -21.34 -0.96
N PHE A 110 -7.36 -21.59 0.35
CA PHE A 110 -6.58 -20.79 1.30
C PHE A 110 -5.08 -20.77 0.98
N PHE A 111 -4.57 -21.82 0.36
CA PHE A 111 -3.18 -21.85 -0.13
C PHE A 111 -2.94 -20.77 -1.20
N THR A 112 -3.92 -20.53 -2.05
CA THR A 112 -3.86 -19.46 -3.05
C THR A 112 -3.77 -18.08 -2.40
N ILE A 113 -4.49 -17.86 -1.30
CA ILE A 113 -4.39 -16.59 -0.53
C ILE A 113 -2.96 -16.40 0.00
N ILE A 114 -2.37 -17.45 0.58
CA ILE A 114 -0.97 -17.40 1.05
C ILE A 114 -0.01 -17.09 -0.11
N LEU A 115 -0.22 -17.73 -1.26
CA LEU A 115 0.59 -17.48 -2.46
C LEU A 115 0.52 -16.01 -2.88
N PHE A 116 -0.68 -15.42 -2.91
CA PHE A 116 -0.86 -14.00 -3.25
C PHE A 116 -0.23 -13.05 -2.21
N VAL A 117 -0.25 -13.40 -0.93
CA VAL A 117 0.50 -12.66 0.11
C VAL A 117 2.00 -12.68 -0.20
N ILE A 118 2.55 -13.85 -0.54
CA ILE A 118 3.98 -13.98 -0.88
C ILE A 118 4.30 -13.18 -2.14
N VAL A 119 3.48 -13.29 -3.19
CA VAL A 119 3.65 -12.55 -4.44
C VAL A 119 3.61 -11.03 -4.18
N GLY A 120 2.63 -10.55 -3.41
CA GLY A 120 2.52 -9.14 -3.03
C GLY A 120 3.76 -8.63 -2.27
N ALA A 121 4.28 -9.44 -1.35
CA ALA A 121 5.50 -9.12 -0.62
C ALA A 121 6.71 -9.04 -1.57
N LEU A 122 6.89 -10.03 -2.45
CA LEU A 122 8.01 -10.08 -3.40
C LEU A 122 7.94 -8.91 -4.41
N VAL A 123 6.77 -8.64 -4.99
CA VAL A 123 6.60 -7.54 -5.94
C VAL A 123 6.93 -6.21 -5.28
N THR A 124 6.44 -5.98 -4.05
CA THR A 124 6.72 -4.72 -3.33
C THR A 124 8.19 -4.60 -2.94
N MET A 125 8.83 -5.70 -2.58
CA MET A 125 10.27 -5.74 -2.31
C MET A 125 11.10 -5.36 -3.54
N LEU A 126 10.69 -5.83 -4.72
CA LEU A 126 11.38 -5.52 -5.99
C LEU A 126 11.13 -4.10 -6.45
N VAL A 127 9.87 -3.65 -6.43
CA VAL A 127 9.45 -2.30 -6.86
C VAL A 127 9.90 -1.23 -5.87
N GLN A 128 10.02 -1.56 -4.58
CA GLN A 128 10.39 -0.66 -3.46
C GLN A 128 9.46 0.57 -3.32
N ALA A 129 8.24 0.48 -3.83
CA ALA A 129 7.24 1.54 -3.80
C ALA A 129 5.84 0.94 -3.58
N SER A 130 5.37 0.95 -2.32
CA SER A 130 4.06 0.38 -1.95
C SER A 130 2.90 1.06 -2.69
N ALA A 131 2.99 2.38 -2.92
CA ALA A 131 1.98 3.11 -3.68
C ALA A 131 1.88 2.63 -5.14
N ALA A 132 3.02 2.36 -5.79
CA ALA A 132 3.05 1.82 -7.15
C ALA A 132 2.50 0.39 -7.19
N THR A 133 2.87 -0.46 -6.25
CA THR A 133 2.36 -1.83 -6.16
C THR A 133 0.85 -1.84 -5.88
N MET A 134 0.35 -0.95 -5.02
CA MET A 134 -1.08 -0.80 -4.79
C MET A 134 -1.81 -0.33 -6.06
N ALA A 135 -1.23 0.59 -6.83
CA ALA A 135 -1.78 1.02 -8.10
C ALA A 135 -1.90 -0.14 -9.10
N ILE A 136 -0.86 -0.97 -9.21
CA ILE A 136 -0.88 -2.19 -10.03
C ILE A 136 -1.98 -3.15 -9.56
N THR A 137 -2.10 -3.39 -8.27
CA THR A 137 -3.12 -4.29 -7.70
C THR A 137 -4.54 -3.77 -7.98
N LEU A 138 -4.78 -2.47 -7.79
CA LEU A 138 -6.06 -1.84 -8.10
C LEU A 138 -6.38 -1.91 -9.60
N MET A 139 -5.38 -1.71 -10.46
CA MET A 139 -5.53 -1.83 -11.91
C MET A 139 -5.91 -3.26 -12.31
N LEU A 140 -5.15 -4.27 -11.86
CA LEU A 140 -5.43 -5.68 -12.15
C LEU A 140 -6.82 -6.09 -11.65
N PHE A 141 -7.19 -5.64 -10.45
CA PHE A 141 -8.51 -5.91 -9.89
C PHE A 141 -9.64 -5.24 -10.69
N GLY A 142 -9.41 -4.03 -11.19
CA GLY A 142 -10.35 -3.32 -12.06
C GLY A 142 -10.52 -3.93 -13.46
N MET A 143 -9.57 -4.76 -13.92
CA MET A 143 -9.65 -5.46 -15.21
C MET A 143 -10.59 -6.68 -15.20
N ASN A 144 -11.13 -7.08 -14.04
CA ASN A 144 -12.02 -8.23 -13.87
C ASN A 144 -11.45 -9.53 -14.47
N ILE A 145 -10.17 -9.81 -14.21
CA ILE A 145 -9.46 -10.97 -14.73
C ILE A 145 -10.04 -12.26 -14.11
N PRO A 146 -10.38 -13.29 -14.91
CA PRO A 146 -10.84 -14.58 -14.39
C PRO A 146 -9.85 -15.18 -13.39
N GLY A 147 -10.34 -15.57 -12.21
CA GLY A 147 -9.52 -16.12 -11.11
C GLY A 147 -8.81 -15.06 -10.23
N PHE A 148 -8.95 -13.77 -10.55
CA PHE A 148 -8.42 -12.68 -9.75
C PHE A 148 -9.55 -11.80 -9.19
N GLY A 149 -10.08 -12.19 -8.05
CA GLY A 149 -11.16 -11.50 -7.37
C GLY A 149 -10.69 -10.60 -6.23
N PHE A 150 -11.66 -10.17 -5.43
CA PHE A 150 -11.40 -9.30 -4.27
C PHE A 150 -10.47 -9.94 -3.24
N GLU A 151 -10.62 -11.24 -2.98
CA GLU A 151 -9.81 -11.97 -2.01
C GLU A 151 -8.33 -12.01 -2.44
N GLN A 152 -8.05 -12.29 -3.71
CA GLN A 152 -6.70 -12.31 -4.25
C GLN A 152 -6.06 -10.91 -4.20
N ALA A 153 -6.83 -9.87 -4.55
CA ALA A 153 -6.36 -8.49 -4.47
C ALA A 153 -6.09 -8.07 -3.00
N ALA A 154 -6.96 -8.46 -2.06
CA ALA A 154 -6.78 -8.22 -0.63
C ALA A 154 -5.53 -8.94 -0.08
N ALA A 155 -5.30 -10.18 -0.50
CA ALA A 155 -4.10 -10.95 -0.15
C ALA A 155 -2.82 -10.28 -0.68
N LEU A 156 -2.82 -9.82 -1.94
CA LEU A 156 -1.71 -9.02 -2.49
C LEU A 156 -1.46 -7.75 -1.63
N ALA A 157 -2.51 -7.02 -1.25
CA ALA A 157 -2.38 -5.82 -0.43
C ALA A 157 -1.78 -6.11 0.95
N MET A 158 -2.14 -7.23 1.59
CA MET A 158 -1.49 -7.67 2.82
C MET A 158 -0.01 -7.99 2.61
N GLY A 159 0.31 -8.69 1.53
CA GLY A 159 1.70 -8.98 1.16
C GLY A 159 2.53 -7.72 0.92
N GLN A 160 1.96 -6.71 0.28
CA GLN A 160 2.62 -5.41 0.07
C GLN A 160 3.05 -4.76 1.37
N ASN A 161 2.26 -4.86 2.43
CA ASN A 161 2.62 -4.32 3.73
C ASN A 161 3.87 -5.03 4.30
N ILE A 162 4.00 -6.34 4.12
CA ILE A 162 5.23 -7.07 4.49
C ILE A 162 6.40 -6.60 3.60
N GLY A 163 6.20 -6.56 2.28
CA GLY A 163 7.24 -6.16 1.32
C GLY A 163 7.84 -4.79 1.59
N THR A 164 7.02 -3.83 2.02
CA THR A 164 7.46 -2.48 2.39
C THR A 164 8.48 -2.49 3.55
N THR A 165 8.40 -3.45 4.47
CA THR A 165 9.30 -3.52 5.62
C THR A 165 10.73 -3.90 5.24
N ILE A 166 10.90 -4.64 4.16
CA ILE A 166 12.20 -5.11 3.68
C ILE A 166 13.08 -3.94 3.25
N THR A 167 12.51 -2.90 2.65
CA THR A 167 13.25 -1.69 2.29
C THR A 167 13.83 -0.98 3.52
N ALA A 168 13.03 -0.89 4.59
CA ALA A 168 13.47 -0.35 5.87
C ALA A 168 14.53 -1.23 6.53
N PHE A 169 14.38 -2.56 6.44
CA PHE A 169 15.34 -3.51 6.97
C PHE A 169 16.69 -3.42 6.23
N ILE A 170 16.71 -3.41 4.90
CA ILE A 170 17.93 -3.24 4.10
C ILE A 170 18.62 -1.92 4.46
N ALA A 171 17.87 -0.82 4.53
CA ALA A 171 18.40 0.48 4.91
C ALA A 171 19.00 0.50 6.34
N SER A 172 18.57 -0.41 7.21
CA SER A 172 19.06 -0.51 8.58
C SER A 172 20.35 -1.30 8.74
N LEU A 173 20.76 -2.08 7.73
CA LEU A 173 21.92 -2.98 7.83
C LEU A 173 23.23 -2.24 8.12
N THR A 174 23.36 -1.01 7.62
CA THR A 174 24.54 -0.13 7.86
C THR A 174 24.31 0.87 8.98
N ALA A 175 23.14 0.84 9.64
CA ALA A 175 22.75 1.77 10.67
C ALA A 175 23.11 1.26 12.09
N ASN A 176 22.94 2.11 13.10
CA ASN A 176 23.14 1.75 14.49
C ASN A 176 22.10 0.74 15.01
N THR A 177 22.34 0.17 16.19
CA THR A 177 21.50 -0.85 16.80
C THR A 177 20.05 -0.39 16.97
N GLN A 178 19.81 0.86 17.35
CA GLN A 178 18.45 1.38 17.56
C GLN A 178 17.67 1.47 16.25
N ALA A 179 18.32 1.87 15.16
CA ALA A 179 17.73 1.92 13.84
C ALA A 179 17.37 0.51 13.30
N ARG A 180 18.23 -0.48 13.54
CA ARG A 180 17.94 -1.89 13.23
C ARG A 180 16.74 -2.40 14.01
N ARG A 181 16.63 -2.08 15.30
CA ARG A 181 15.47 -2.42 16.14
C ARG A 181 14.19 -1.77 15.63
N ALA A 182 14.24 -0.52 15.19
CA ALA A 182 13.09 0.14 14.57
C ALA A 182 12.64 -0.56 13.28
N ALA A 183 13.56 -1.01 12.43
CA ALA A 183 13.24 -1.79 11.23
C ALA A 183 12.66 -3.16 11.57
N LEU A 184 13.18 -3.85 12.59
CA LEU A 184 12.63 -5.11 13.09
C LEU A 184 11.21 -4.93 13.68
N ALA A 185 10.97 -3.84 14.43
CA ALA A 185 9.64 -3.52 14.93
C ALA A 185 8.64 -3.29 13.80
N HIS A 186 9.06 -2.61 12.72
CA HIS A 186 8.24 -2.43 11.51
C HIS A 186 7.89 -3.76 10.85
N MET A 187 8.87 -4.65 10.70
CA MET A 187 8.65 -5.98 10.13
C MET A 187 7.71 -6.81 11.02
N PHE A 188 7.96 -6.83 12.32
CA PHE A 188 7.11 -7.53 13.29
C PHE A 188 5.65 -7.04 13.21
N PHE A 189 5.43 -5.72 13.21
CA PHE A 189 4.10 -5.12 13.12
C PHE A 189 3.33 -5.60 11.89
N ASN A 190 3.95 -5.60 10.72
CA ASN A 190 3.27 -5.98 9.48
C ASN A 190 3.06 -7.49 9.36
N VAL A 191 4.08 -8.30 9.70
CA VAL A 191 3.96 -9.77 9.69
C VAL A 191 2.90 -10.24 10.68
N PHE A 192 2.91 -9.70 11.90
CA PHE A 192 1.91 -10.03 12.92
C PHE A 192 0.48 -9.69 12.43
N GLY A 193 0.28 -8.49 11.87
CA GLY A 193 -1.01 -8.08 11.34
C GLY A 193 -1.51 -9.01 10.24
N VAL A 194 -0.63 -9.40 9.31
CA VAL A 194 -0.98 -10.35 8.24
C VAL A 194 -1.37 -11.69 8.81
N VAL A 195 -0.61 -12.23 9.78
CA VAL A 195 -0.93 -13.52 10.41
C VAL A 195 -2.29 -13.46 11.10
N VAL A 196 -2.58 -12.40 11.86
CA VAL A 196 -3.88 -12.24 12.55
C VAL A 196 -5.03 -12.16 11.56
N VAL A 197 -4.89 -11.37 10.48
CA VAL A 197 -5.97 -11.24 9.49
C VAL A 197 -6.15 -12.51 8.67
N LEU A 198 -5.09 -13.28 8.39
CA LEU A 198 -5.21 -14.58 7.72
C LEU A 198 -6.08 -15.57 8.51
N LEU A 199 -6.09 -15.51 9.85
CA LEU A 199 -6.94 -16.37 10.68
C LEU A 199 -8.45 -16.06 10.52
N VAL A 200 -8.79 -14.84 10.12
CA VAL A 200 -10.17 -14.36 9.94
C VAL A 200 -10.40 -13.82 8.52
N PHE A 201 -9.63 -14.29 7.55
CA PHE A 201 -9.52 -13.67 6.23
C PHE A 201 -10.86 -13.57 5.50
N TYR A 202 -11.56 -14.68 5.33
CA TYR A 202 -12.83 -14.70 4.60
C TYR A 202 -13.92 -13.88 5.31
N PRO A 203 -14.17 -14.05 6.62
CA PRO A 203 -15.08 -13.17 7.35
C PRO A 203 -14.72 -11.69 7.27
N ALA A 204 -13.44 -11.34 7.24
CA ALA A 204 -13.01 -9.95 7.07
C ALA A 204 -13.33 -9.43 5.66
N CYS A 205 -13.11 -10.23 4.62
CA CYS A 205 -13.46 -9.88 3.25
C CYS A 205 -14.98 -9.69 3.08
N ASP A 206 -15.79 -10.60 3.64
CA ASP A 206 -17.26 -10.53 3.62
C ASP A 206 -17.75 -9.27 4.33
N PHE A 207 -17.21 -8.98 5.51
CA PHE A 207 -17.57 -7.78 6.28
C PHE A 207 -17.25 -6.50 5.49
N ILE A 208 -16.07 -6.40 4.87
CA ILE A 208 -15.69 -5.24 4.06
C ILE A 208 -16.60 -5.12 2.82
N SER A 209 -16.91 -6.24 2.16
CA SER A 209 -17.83 -6.25 1.02
C SER A 209 -19.19 -5.71 1.42
N TRP A 210 -19.78 -6.23 2.50
CA TRP A 210 -21.05 -5.75 3.05
C TRP A 210 -20.98 -4.26 3.43
N MET A 211 -19.95 -3.85 4.15
CA MET A 211 -19.79 -2.45 4.57
C MET A 211 -19.76 -1.49 3.37
N VAL A 212 -19.01 -1.83 2.32
CA VAL A 212 -18.87 -0.96 1.15
C VAL A 212 -20.14 -0.96 0.29
N THR A 213 -20.78 -2.13 0.07
CA THR A 213 -21.96 -2.24 -0.79
C THR A 213 -23.22 -1.73 -0.10
N ASP A 214 -23.49 -2.18 1.12
CA ASP A 214 -24.77 -2.00 1.78
C ASP A 214 -24.80 -0.77 2.70
N VAL A 215 -23.68 -0.46 3.40
CA VAL A 215 -23.64 0.65 4.35
C VAL A 215 -23.18 1.95 3.69
N MET A 216 -22.11 1.90 2.87
CA MET A 216 -21.60 3.10 2.22
C MET A 216 -22.34 3.48 0.94
N GLY A 217 -23.29 2.64 0.48
CA GLY A 217 -24.02 2.87 -0.77
C GLY A 217 -23.10 2.93 -2.00
N GLY A 218 -21.90 2.44 -1.85
CA GLY A 218 -20.86 2.40 -2.87
C GLY A 218 -21.06 1.24 -3.83
N ALA A 219 -22.28 1.11 -4.35
CA ALA A 219 -22.68 0.06 -5.25
C ALA A 219 -21.55 -0.27 -6.24
N ASP A 220 -21.11 -1.50 -6.22
CA ASP A 220 -20.31 -2.17 -7.25
C ASP A 220 -18.98 -1.54 -7.70
N ASN A 221 -18.34 -0.71 -6.87
CA ASN A 221 -16.98 -0.32 -7.19
C ASN A 221 -15.98 -1.25 -6.47
N PRO A 222 -15.46 -2.26 -7.16
CA PRO A 222 -14.50 -3.20 -6.56
C PRO A 222 -13.28 -2.50 -5.98
N LEU A 223 -12.86 -1.39 -6.56
CA LEU A 223 -11.69 -0.63 -6.10
C LEU A 223 -11.92 -0.05 -4.70
N TYR A 224 -13.14 0.36 -4.35
CA TYR A 224 -13.46 0.83 -3.00
C TYR A 224 -13.37 -0.30 -1.97
N LYS A 225 -13.77 -1.52 -2.34
CA LYS A 225 -13.63 -2.69 -1.44
C LYS A 225 -12.16 -2.92 -1.07
N LEU A 226 -11.26 -2.88 -2.06
CA LEU A 226 -9.84 -3.06 -1.81
C LEU A 226 -9.24 -1.93 -0.96
N SER A 227 -9.60 -0.67 -1.25
CA SER A 227 -9.15 0.48 -0.46
C SER A 227 -9.66 0.43 0.98
N ALA A 228 -10.93 0.03 1.17
CA ALA A 228 -11.54 -0.16 2.49
C ALA A 228 -10.86 -1.30 3.26
N PHE A 229 -10.61 -2.44 2.61
CA PHE A 229 -9.88 -3.56 3.21
C PHE A 229 -8.49 -3.14 3.67
N HIS A 230 -7.73 -2.46 2.80
CA HIS A 230 -6.39 -1.98 3.14
C HIS A 230 -6.40 -1.02 4.33
N THR A 231 -7.39 -0.13 4.39
CA THR A 231 -7.56 0.80 5.51
C THR A 231 -7.97 0.07 6.79
N ALA A 232 -8.98 -0.79 6.73
CA ALA A 232 -9.46 -1.55 7.88
C ALA A 232 -8.36 -2.45 8.46
N PHE A 233 -7.60 -3.12 7.59
CA PHE A 233 -6.44 -3.93 7.98
C PHE A 233 -5.42 -3.10 8.77
N ASN A 234 -4.98 -1.95 8.27
CA ASN A 234 -3.95 -1.14 8.93
C ASN A 234 -4.47 -0.48 10.22
N ILE A 235 -5.74 -0.04 10.24
CA ILE A 235 -6.37 0.51 11.45
C ILE A 235 -6.52 -0.59 12.51
N ALA A 236 -7.07 -1.75 12.16
CA ALA A 236 -7.27 -2.86 13.09
C ALA A 236 -5.94 -3.33 13.68
N ASN A 237 -4.90 -3.50 12.84
CA ASN A 237 -3.57 -3.88 13.29
C ASN A 237 -2.97 -2.83 14.24
N THR A 238 -3.13 -1.55 13.94
CA THR A 238 -2.66 -0.46 14.81
C THR A 238 -3.41 -0.46 16.13
N LEU A 239 -4.75 -0.56 16.13
CA LEU A 239 -5.55 -0.59 17.35
C LEU A 239 -5.21 -1.80 18.22
N LEU A 240 -4.94 -2.93 17.61
CA LEU A 240 -4.54 -4.15 18.31
C LEU A 240 -3.17 -4.00 18.98
N LEU A 241 -2.19 -3.41 18.29
CA LEU A 241 -0.79 -3.39 18.74
C LEU A 241 -0.36 -2.12 19.48
N ILE A 242 -1.12 -1.02 19.41
CA ILE A 242 -0.74 0.26 20.04
C ILE A 242 -0.56 0.14 21.56
N TRP A 243 -1.36 -0.72 22.21
CA TRP A 243 -1.28 -0.98 23.64
C TRP A 243 -0.04 -1.81 24.02
N PHE A 244 0.56 -2.49 23.05
CA PHE A 244 1.71 -3.39 23.23
C PHE A 244 3.04 -2.76 22.77
N VAL A 245 3.08 -1.45 22.52
CA VAL A 245 4.32 -0.76 22.11
C VAL A 245 5.48 -0.99 23.07
N PRO A 246 5.31 -0.94 24.41
CA PRO A 246 6.40 -1.25 25.33
C PRO A 246 6.91 -2.70 25.22
N GLN A 247 6.03 -3.66 24.99
CA GLN A 247 6.36 -5.08 24.83
C GLN A 247 7.09 -5.33 23.48
N ILE A 248 6.64 -4.67 22.40
CA ILE A 248 7.31 -4.71 21.10
C ILE A 248 8.74 -4.14 21.23
N GLU A 249 8.88 -2.99 21.91
CA GLU A 249 10.19 -2.39 22.19
C GLU A 249 11.11 -3.36 22.94
N GLN A 250 10.60 -4.00 24.02
CA GLN A 250 11.36 -4.99 24.78
C GLN A 250 11.73 -6.22 23.94
N PHE A 251 10.82 -6.69 23.09
CA PHE A 251 11.07 -7.82 22.20
C PHE A 251 12.21 -7.53 21.23
N VAL A 252 12.16 -6.41 20.50
CA VAL A 252 13.21 -6.07 19.54
C VAL A 252 14.53 -5.64 20.20
N CYS A 253 14.52 -5.33 21.49
CA CYS A 253 15.74 -5.07 22.26
C CYS A 253 16.46 -6.36 22.69
N LYS A 254 15.77 -7.51 22.71
CA LYS A 254 16.36 -8.82 23.03
C LYS A 254 16.96 -9.52 21.82
N VAL A 255 16.57 -9.09 20.62
CA VAL A 255 17.10 -9.52 19.33
C VAL A 255 18.23 -8.58 18.90
#